data_b8d7348a625c2537a524a8a1aa833a1c
#
_entry.id   b8d7348a625c2537a524a8a1aa833a1c
#
_cell.length_a   1.000
_cell.length_b   1.000
_cell.length_c   1.000
_cell.angle_alpha   90.00
_cell.angle_beta   90.00
_cell.angle_gamma   90.00
#
_symmetry.space_group_name_H-M   'P 1'
#
loop_
_entity.id
_entity.type
_entity.pdbx_description
1 polymer ?
#
loop_
_entity_poly.entity_id
_entity_poly.type
_entity_poly.pdbx_seq_one_letter_code
_entity_poly.pdbx_strand_id
1 'polypeptide(L)'
;FEDLSTVPHRNRLAKVYNADSRKRNNYISDSCCDLCITSPPYLNNLDYGEVSKVHTHFFELTNNWHDITEKVRHNLVTGATTHYKDADFDIDTFCTSEFAVSNQLLMQELKDLFYNILKNSKERKGKKSFHILMMHYFEDMYYVLKEMYRVLTPNSKAYLILGDSAPYGVYVPTTRILGDISQSLGFGDYEIYKIRERGNKWKNLKNRHNVELSENILILRKP
;
A
#
# COMPACT_ATOMS: atom_id res chain seq x y z
N PHE A 1 17.24 -2.45 -24.05
CA PHE A 1 16.63 -2.04 -25.35
C PHE A 1 16.64 -3.17 -26.37
N GLU A 2 17.60 -4.10 -26.32
CA GLU A 2 17.65 -5.28 -27.23
C GLU A 2 16.42 -6.18 -27.06
N ASP A 3 15.94 -6.39 -25.85
CA ASP A 3 14.76 -7.19 -25.55
C ASP A 3 13.47 -6.66 -26.21
N LEU A 4 13.35 -5.33 -26.33
CA LEU A 4 12.18 -4.72 -26.96
C LEU A 4 12.17 -4.87 -28.49
N SER A 5 13.35 -5.02 -29.12
CA SER A 5 13.46 -5.22 -30.57
C SER A 5 12.96 -6.58 -31.03
N THR A 6 12.92 -7.56 -30.11
CA THR A 6 12.44 -8.93 -30.40
C THR A 6 10.93 -9.09 -30.21
N VAL A 7 10.26 -8.11 -29.61
CA VAL A 7 8.80 -8.14 -29.41
C VAL A 7 8.10 -7.66 -30.67
N PRO A 8 7.20 -8.46 -31.26
CA PRO A 8 6.44 -8.02 -32.43
C PRO A 8 5.67 -6.73 -32.11
N HIS A 9 5.91 -5.67 -32.89
CA HIS A 9 5.17 -4.41 -32.77
C HIS A 9 3.68 -4.66 -33.01
N ARG A 10 2.92 -4.87 -31.95
CA ARG A 10 1.47 -4.83 -32.03
C ARG A 10 1.07 -3.36 -31.94
N ASN A 11 0.44 -2.82 -32.98
CA ASN A 11 -0.13 -1.45 -33.02
C ASN A 11 -1.30 -1.29 -32.05
N ARG A 12 -1.13 -1.66 -30.78
CA ARG A 12 -2.11 -1.43 -29.71
C ARG A 12 -1.65 -0.24 -28.88
N LEU A 13 -2.40 0.84 -28.95
CA LEU A 13 -2.17 2.01 -28.10
C LEU A 13 -2.48 1.65 -26.64
N ALA A 14 -1.57 2.03 -25.73
CA ALA A 14 -1.85 1.98 -24.32
C ALA A 14 -2.98 2.94 -23.96
N LYS A 15 -3.89 2.51 -23.10
CA LYS A 15 -4.95 3.34 -22.54
C LYS A 15 -4.57 3.78 -21.14
N VAL A 16 -4.68 5.06 -20.84
CA VAL A 16 -4.40 5.64 -19.53
C VAL A 16 -5.68 6.25 -18.98
N TYR A 17 -6.02 5.90 -17.75
CA TYR A 17 -7.20 6.42 -17.07
C TYR A 17 -6.77 7.12 -15.79
N ASN A 18 -7.31 8.32 -15.55
CA ASN A 18 -7.19 9.00 -14.26
C ASN A 18 -8.34 8.54 -13.37
N ALA A 19 -8.05 7.65 -12.43
CA ALA A 19 -9.03 7.08 -11.52
C ALA A 19 -8.38 6.69 -10.18
N ASP A 20 -9.18 6.67 -9.11
CA ASP A 20 -8.79 6.17 -7.80
C ASP A 20 -8.79 4.63 -7.82
N SER A 21 -7.64 4.01 -7.61
CA SER A 21 -7.48 2.54 -7.63
C SER A 21 -8.21 1.80 -6.50
N ARG A 22 -8.70 2.52 -5.48
CA ARG A 22 -9.54 1.96 -4.40
C ARG A 22 -11.01 1.84 -4.81
N LYS A 23 -11.40 2.42 -5.94
CA LYS A 23 -12.78 2.50 -6.42
C LYS A 23 -12.94 1.74 -7.73
N ARG A 24 -14.16 1.27 -7.99
CA ARG A 24 -14.49 0.64 -9.28
C ARG A 24 -14.21 1.61 -10.42
N ASN A 25 -13.30 1.21 -11.31
CA ASN A 25 -13.05 1.93 -12.55
C ASN A 25 -14.01 1.46 -13.65
N ASN A 26 -14.98 2.31 -13.99
CA ASN A 26 -16.00 1.99 -15.00
C ASN A 26 -15.46 1.92 -16.43
N TYR A 27 -14.24 2.39 -16.69
CA TYR A 27 -13.60 2.26 -18.01
C TYR A 27 -12.93 0.89 -18.22
N ILE A 28 -12.77 0.10 -17.16
CA ILE A 28 -12.15 -1.23 -17.19
C ILE A 28 -13.20 -2.27 -16.84
N SER A 29 -13.48 -3.17 -17.77
CA SER A 29 -14.45 -4.24 -17.58
C SER A 29 -13.98 -5.26 -16.55
N ASP A 30 -14.90 -6.05 -15.99
CA ASP A 30 -14.59 -7.18 -15.16
C ASP A 30 -13.87 -8.25 -16.01
N SER A 31 -12.93 -8.96 -15.40
CA SER A 31 -12.22 -10.08 -16.03
C SER A 31 -11.68 -9.78 -17.44
N CYS A 32 -10.93 -8.68 -17.59
CA CYS A 32 -10.39 -8.26 -18.88
C CYS A 32 -8.86 -8.10 -18.91
N CYS A 33 -8.17 -8.32 -17.78
CA CYS A 33 -6.73 -8.17 -17.66
C CYS A 33 -6.09 -9.54 -17.35
N ASP A 34 -5.12 -9.96 -18.16
CA ASP A 34 -4.43 -11.23 -17.98
C ASP A 34 -3.22 -11.13 -17.05
N LEU A 35 -2.81 -9.92 -16.72
CA LEU A 35 -1.66 -9.64 -15.87
C LEU A 35 -1.81 -8.27 -15.20
N CYS A 36 -1.43 -8.20 -13.92
CA CYS A 36 -1.23 -6.93 -13.22
C CYS A 36 0.21 -6.86 -12.69
N ILE A 37 0.90 -5.75 -12.93
CA ILE A 37 2.22 -5.48 -12.34
C ILE A 37 2.17 -4.08 -11.75
N THR A 38 2.50 -3.95 -10.46
CA THR A 38 2.47 -2.67 -9.76
C THR A 38 3.47 -2.62 -8.62
N SER A 39 3.84 -1.39 -8.25
CA SER A 39 4.54 -1.10 -7.00
C SER A 39 3.68 -0.08 -6.25
N PRO A 40 2.73 -0.53 -5.43
CA PRO A 40 1.89 0.37 -4.65
C PRO A 40 2.72 1.15 -3.62
N PRO A 41 2.19 2.21 -3.01
CA PRO A 41 2.87 2.89 -1.92
C PRO A 41 3.26 1.91 -0.81
N TYR A 42 4.48 2.05 -0.28
CA TYR A 42 4.93 1.24 0.85
C TYR A 42 4.44 1.85 2.15
N LEU A 43 4.08 1.01 3.09
CA LEU A 43 3.72 1.45 4.43
C LEU A 43 4.87 2.28 5.05
N ASN A 44 4.59 3.54 5.39
CA ASN A 44 5.51 4.45 6.06
C ASN A 44 6.86 4.64 5.33
N ASN A 45 6.83 4.86 4.02
CA ASN A 45 8.05 5.13 3.25
C ASN A 45 8.14 6.59 2.79
N LEU A 46 7.26 7.03 1.91
CA LEU A 46 7.28 8.37 1.32
C LEU A 46 5.91 9.04 1.44
N ASP A 47 5.91 10.34 1.75
CA ASP A 47 4.75 11.20 1.48
C ASP A 47 4.77 11.58 -0.01
N TYR A 48 4.00 10.85 -0.81
CA TYR A 48 3.94 11.09 -2.27
C TYR A 48 3.36 12.47 -2.60
N GLY A 49 2.52 13.05 -1.75
CA GLY A 49 2.06 14.43 -1.88
C GLY A 49 3.22 15.41 -1.77
N GLU A 50 4.15 15.18 -0.82
CA GLU A 50 5.33 16.02 -0.68
C GLU A 50 6.33 15.80 -1.81
N VAL A 51 6.56 14.56 -2.22
CA VAL A 51 7.49 14.23 -3.32
C VAL A 51 7.03 14.86 -4.63
N SER A 52 5.73 14.87 -4.89
CA SER A 52 5.16 15.42 -6.13
C SER A 52 5.01 16.95 -6.14
N LYS A 53 5.24 17.65 -5.02
CA LYS A 53 4.94 19.08 -4.87
C LYS A 53 5.58 19.97 -5.93
N VAL A 54 6.83 19.68 -6.31
CA VAL A 54 7.55 20.46 -7.33
C VAL A 54 6.87 20.32 -8.69
N HIS A 55 6.50 19.09 -9.05
CA HIS A 55 5.83 18.80 -10.31
C HIS A 55 4.41 19.38 -10.34
N THR A 56 3.62 19.19 -9.28
CA THR A 56 2.25 19.72 -9.22
C THR A 56 2.23 21.24 -9.20
N HIS A 57 3.23 21.88 -8.59
CA HIS A 57 3.38 23.34 -8.63
C HIS A 57 3.82 23.82 -10.00
N PHE A 58 4.80 23.18 -10.62
CA PHE A 58 5.28 23.52 -11.97
C PHE A 58 4.16 23.44 -13.03
N PHE A 59 3.27 22.45 -12.93
CA PHE A 59 2.13 22.30 -13.82
C PHE A 59 0.88 23.09 -13.37
N GLU A 60 1.02 23.99 -12.40
CA GLU A 60 -0.07 24.85 -11.88
C GLU A 60 -1.28 24.08 -11.31
N LEU A 61 -1.07 22.81 -10.91
CA LEU A 61 -2.12 21.97 -10.31
C LEU A 61 -2.33 22.32 -8.83
N THR A 62 -1.27 22.82 -8.16
CA THR A 62 -1.29 23.21 -6.75
C THR A 62 -0.52 24.52 -6.55
N ASN A 63 -1.04 25.41 -5.68
CA ASN A 63 -0.42 26.72 -5.42
C ASN A 63 0.18 26.83 -4.00
N ASN A 64 -0.25 25.97 -3.07
CA ASN A 64 0.15 26.01 -1.67
C ASN A 64 0.00 24.62 -1.00
N TRP A 65 0.38 24.52 0.27
CA TRP A 65 0.30 23.27 1.03
C TRP A 65 -1.12 22.74 1.24
N HIS A 66 -2.09 23.64 1.37
CA HIS A 66 -3.49 23.27 1.48
C HIS A 66 -3.95 22.54 0.20
N ASP A 67 -3.62 23.09 -0.97
CA ASP A 67 -3.90 22.46 -2.26
C ASP A 67 -3.27 21.07 -2.39
N ILE A 68 -2.02 20.89 -1.91
CA ILE A 68 -1.36 19.57 -1.91
C ILE A 68 -2.14 18.58 -1.05
N THR A 69 -2.68 19.00 0.09
CA THR A 69 -3.47 18.13 0.95
C THR A 69 -4.79 17.77 0.28
N GLU A 70 -5.57 18.78 -0.14
CA GLU A 70 -6.93 18.57 -0.65
C GLU A 70 -6.96 17.91 -2.04
N LYS A 71 -6.05 18.33 -2.94
CA LYS A 71 -6.08 17.87 -4.34
C LYS A 71 -5.21 16.64 -4.60
N VAL A 72 -4.20 16.40 -3.76
CA VAL A 72 -3.23 15.30 -3.95
C VAL A 72 -3.35 14.25 -2.87
N ARG A 73 -3.03 14.58 -1.59
CA ARG A 73 -2.95 13.58 -0.52
C ARG A 73 -4.25 12.80 -0.31
N HIS A 74 -5.39 13.48 -0.26
CA HIS A 74 -6.69 12.84 -0.05
C HIS A 74 -7.09 11.89 -1.19
N ASN A 75 -6.46 12.03 -2.36
CA ASN A 75 -6.69 11.16 -3.51
C ASN A 75 -5.65 10.04 -3.66
N LEU A 76 -4.66 9.97 -2.77
CA LEU A 76 -3.65 8.91 -2.79
C LEU A 76 -4.04 7.75 -1.85
N VAL A 77 -3.56 6.56 -2.19
CA VAL A 77 -3.50 5.45 -1.24
C VAL A 77 -2.64 5.87 -0.06
N THR A 78 -3.06 5.54 1.15
CA THR A 78 -2.39 5.91 2.39
C THR A 78 -0.93 5.42 2.40
N GLY A 79 0.01 6.32 2.54
CA GLY A 79 1.45 6.01 2.60
C GLY A 79 2.22 6.82 3.64
N ALA A 80 1.58 7.87 4.20
CA ALA A 80 2.20 8.77 5.18
C ALA A 80 1.20 9.25 6.23
N THR A 81 1.69 9.60 7.42
CA THR A 81 0.86 10.07 8.56
C THR A 81 0.18 11.42 8.34
N THR A 82 0.50 12.11 7.26
CA THR A 82 -0.10 13.38 6.85
C THR A 82 -1.47 13.24 6.18
N HIS A 83 -1.92 12.00 5.91
CA HIS A 83 -3.20 11.74 5.23
C HIS A 83 -4.42 11.84 6.16
N TYR A 84 -4.24 11.65 7.47
CA TYR A 84 -5.31 11.59 8.46
C TYR A 84 -5.02 12.48 9.66
N LYS A 85 -6.08 12.90 10.34
CA LYS A 85 -5.98 13.53 11.67
C LYS A 85 -6.19 12.48 12.73
N ASP A 86 -5.28 12.41 13.70
CA ASP A 86 -5.32 11.43 14.79
C ASP A 86 -6.61 11.49 15.62
N ALA A 87 -7.17 12.69 15.76
CA ALA A 87 -8.39 12.92 16.54
C ALA A 87 -9.65 12.27 15.93
N ASP A 88 -9.60 11.93 14.64
CA ASP A 88 -10.76 11.41 13.92
C ASP A 88 -10.74 9.85 13.87
N PHE A 89 -9.70 9.20 14.43
CA PHE A 89 -9.59 7.74 14.41
C PHE A 89 -10.08 7.09 15.69
N ASP A 90 -11.08 6.22 15.56
CA ASP A 90 -11.55 5.32 16.61
C ASP A 90 -11.43 3.86 16.16
N ILE A 91 -10.73 3.05 16.96
CA ILE A 91 -10.45 1.66 16.61
C ILE A 91 -11.71 0.77 16.64
N ASP A 92 -12.66 1.08 17.52
CA ASP A 92 -13.88 0.27 17.61
C ASP A 92 -14.78 0.53 16.40
N THR A 93 -14.92 1.78 16.00
CA THR A 93 -15.60 2.15 14.76
C THR A 93 -14.88 1.55 13.54
N PHE A 94 -13.55 1.59 13.48
CA PHE A 94 -12.77 0.97 12.39
C PHE A 94 -13.05 -0.53 12.27
N CYS A 95 -13.23 -1.23 13.37
CA CYS A 95 -13.54 -2.66 13.38
C CYS A 95 -14.91 -3.01 12.80
N THR A 96 -15.76 -2.05 12.51
CA THR A 96 -17.05 -2.24 11.81
C THR A 96 -16.94 -2.03 10.30
N SER A 97 -15.78 -1.62 9.79
CA SER A 97 -15.55 -1.42 8.36
C SER A 97 -15.67 -2.73 7.55
N GLU A 98 -15.98 -2.60 6.26
CA GLU A 98 -16.03 -3.76 5.34
C GLU A 98 -14.73 -4.56 5.38
N PHE A 99 -13.58 -3.87 5.39
CA PHE A 99 -12.27 -4.50 5.52
C PHE A 99 -12.15 -5.35 6.78
N ALA A 100 -12.49 -4.77 7.93
CA ALA A 100 -12.37 -5.44 9.22
C ALA A 100 -13.30 -6.66 9.34
N VAL A 101 -14.54 -6.53 8.88
CA VAL A 101 -15.53 -7.60 8.87
C VAL A 101 -15.10 -8.75 7.95
N SER A 102 -14.52 -8.44 6.79
CA SER A 102 -14.03 -9.45 5.84
C SER A 102 -12.74 -10.14 6.29
N ASN A 103 -12.01 -9.57 7.27
CA ASN A 103 -10.71 -10.05 7.72
C ASN A 103 -10.63 -10.27 9.25
N GLN A 104 -11.66 -10.83 9.87
CA GLN A 104 -11.80 -10.93 11.33
C GLN A 104 -10.59 -11.59 12.03
N LEU A 105 -10.03 -12.65 11.46
CA LEU A 105 -8.86 -13.32 12.05
C LEU A 105 -7.62 -12.43 11.99
N LEU A 106 -7.41 -11.75 10.88
CA LEU A 106 -6.30 -10.81 10.71
C LEU A 106 -6.44 -9.58 11.61
N MET A 107 -7.67 -9.15 11.90
CA MET A 107 -7.92 -7.99 12.75
C MET A 107 -7.36 -8.15 14.17
N GLN A 108 -7.28 -9.35 14.70
CA GLN A 108 -6.65 -9.57 16.02
C GLN A 108 -5.16 -9.22 15.95
N GLU A 109 -4.45 -9.72 14.94
CA GLU A 109 -3.02 -9.39 14.73
C GLU A 109 -2.82 -7.89 14.48
N LEU A 110 -3.67 -7.27 13.67
CA LEU A 110 -3.59 -5.82 13.39
C LEU A 110 -3.81 -4.98 14.66
N LYS A 111 -4.73 -5.37 15.54
CA LYS A 111 -4.91 -4.73 16.85
C LYS A 111 -3.67 -4.87 17.74
N ASP A 112 -3.07 -6.05 17.78
CA ASP A 112 -1.85 -6.27 18.56
C ASP A 112 -0.69 -5.40 18.03
N LEU A 113 -0.52 -5.33 16.73
CA LEU A 113 0.45 -4.43 16.09
C LEU A 113 0.14 -2.95 16.39
N PHE A 114 -1.13 -2.54 16.30
CA PHE A 114 -1.58 -1.19 16.61
C PHE A 114 -1.17 -0.78 18.03
N TYR A 115 -1.52 -1.58 19.03
CA TYR A 115 -1.20 -1.28 20.42
C TYR A 115 0.30 -1.32 20.72
N ASN A 116 1.05 -2.24 20.10
CA ASN A 116 2.50 -2.31 20.23
C ASN A 116 3.19 -1.08 19.63
N ILE A 117 2.75 -0.62 18.45
CA ILE A 117 3.27 0.61 17.82
C ILE A 117 2.94 1.83 18.69
N LEU A 118 1.71 1.92 19.21
CA LEU A 118 1.27 3.01 20.08
C LEU A 118 2.08 3.04 21.38
N LYS A 119 2.31 1.90 22.02
CA LYS A 119 3.15 1.77 23.22
C LYS A 119 4.56 2.24 22.95
N ASN A 120 5.20 1.71 21.91
CA ASN A 120 6.59 2.07 21.56
C ASN A 120 6.71 3.55 21.14
N SER A 121 5.68 4.11 20.52
CA SER A 121 5.61 5.54 20.20
C SER A 121 5.71 6.39 21.48
N LYS A 122 4.93 6.06 22.52
CA LYS A 122 4.94 6.78 23.82
C LYS A 122 6.30 6.67 24.50
N GLU A 123 6.89 5.46 24.55
CA GLU A 123 8.19 5.22 25.17
C GLU A 123 9.32 5.99 24.46
N ARG A 124 9.26 6.11 23.14
CA ARG A 124 10.26 6.84 22.34
C ARG A 124 9.95 8.33 22.15
N LYS A 125 8.92 8.86 22.81
CA LYS A 125 8.42 10.22 22.63
C LYS A 125 8.16 10.56 21.14
N GLY A 126 7.64 9.58 20.39
CA GLY A 126 7.34 9.71 18.98
C GLY A 126 6.13 10.60 18.74
N LYS A 127 6.18 11.40 17.68
CA LYS A 127 5.13 12.39 17.36
C LYS A 127 4.21 11.92 16.23
N LYS A 128 4.51 10.78 15.58
CA LYS A 128 3.79 10.33 14.39
C LYS A 128 2.90 9.14 14.73
N SER A 129 1.68 9.14 14.25
CA SER A 129 0.66 8.14 14.51
C SER A 129 0.74 6.97 13.54
N PHE A 130 1.88 6.28 13.52
CA PHE A 130 2.10 5.14 12.63
C PHE A 130 1.15 3.96 12.89
N HIS A 131 0.59 3.82 14.09
CA HIS A 131 -0.43 2.84 14.41
C HIS A 131 -1.72 3.09 13.62
N ILE A 132 -2.15 4.35 13.49
CA ILE A 132 -3.31 4.76 12.69
C ILE A 132 -3.00 4.63 11.20
N LEU A 133 -1.82 5.11 10.77
CA LEU A 133 -1.36 4.96 9.39
C LEU A 133 -1.43 3.50 8.92
N MET A 134 -0.99 2.56 9.74
CA MET A 134 -0.99 1.15 9.41
C MET A 134 -2.42 0.62 9.15
N MET A 135 -3.38 1.00 9.98
CA MET A 135 -4.77 0.56 9.83
C MET A 135 -5.36 1.06 8.50
N HIS A 136 -5.25 2.37 8.23
CA HIS A 136 -5.75 2.95 6.98
C HIS A 136 -5.02 2.43 5.75
N TYR A 137 -3.71 2.16 5.85
CA TYR A 137 -2.96 1.58 4.75
C TYR A 137 -3.52 0.22 4.33
N PHE A 138 -3.77 -0.68 5.29
CA PHE A 138 -4.30 -2.00 4.96
C PHE A 138 -5.75 -1.93 4.48
N GLU A 139 -6.55 -1.02 4.99
CA GLU A 139 -7.91 -0.77 4.48
C GLU A 139 -7.88 -0.26 3.03
N ASP A 140 -7.07 0.75 2.74
CA ASP A 140 -6.92 1.26 1.36
C ASP A 140 -6.44 0.16 0.41
N MET A 141 -5.44 -0.63 0.83
CA MET A 141 -4.92 -1.74 0.03
C MET A 141 -5.93 -2.87 -0.16
N TYR A 142 -6.83 -3.11 0.81
CA TYR A 142 -7.94 -4.04 0.63
C TYR A 142 -8.82 -3.62 -0.56
N TYR A 143 -9.17 -2.35 -0.66
CA TYR A 143 -9.97 -1.87 -1.79
C TYR A 143 -9.20 -1.91 -3.12
N VAL A 144 -7.90 -1.61 -3.12
CA VAL A 144 -7.05 -1.77 -4.30
C VAL A 144 -7.00 -3.22 -4.77
N LEU A 145 -6.80 -4.17 -3.85
CA LEU A 145 -6.77 -5.60 -4.15
C LEU A 145 -8.14 -6.11 -4.62
N LYS A 146 -9.23 -5.59 -4.05
CA LYS A 146 -10.61 -5.90 -4.47
C LYS A 146 -10.86 -5.49 -5.92
N GLU A 147 -10.43 -4.29 -6.31
CA GLU A 147 -10.53 -3.82 -7.70
C GLU A 147 -9.61 -4.61 -8.63
N MET A 148 -8.39 -4.93 -8.19
CA MET A 148 -7.47 -5.78 -8.94
C MET A 148 -8.04 -7.17 -9.19
N TYR A 149 -8.66 -7.79 -8.17
CA TYR A 149 -9.35 -9.07 -8.33
C TYR A 149 -10.48 -9.00 -9.38
N ARG A 150 -11.26 -7.92 -9.35
CA ARG A 150 -12.36 -7.71 -10.29
C ARG A 150 -11.88 -7.70 -11.75
N VAL A 151 -10.81 -6.95 -12.05
CA VAL A 151 -10.35 -6.76 -13.42
C VAL A 151 -9.54 -7.92 -13.98
N LEU A 152 -8.92 -8.72 -13.14
CA LEU A 152 -8.13 -9.87 -13.56
C LEU A 152 -9.04 -10.99 -14.13
N THR A 153 -8.58 -11.67 -15.18
CA THR A 153 -9.21 -12.87 -15.72
C THR A 153 -8.94 -14.07 -14.81
N PRO A 154 -9.79 -15.13 -14.83
CA PRO A 154 -9.46 -16.41 -14.19
C PRO A 154 -8.10 -16.95 -14.65
N ASN A 155 -7.38 -17.62 -13.75
CA ASN A 155 -6.03 -18.17 -13.95
C ASN A 155 -4.93 -17.12 -14.21
N SER A 156 -5.20 -15.83 -14.01
CA SER A 156 -4.23 -14.75 -14.18
C SER A 156 -3.45 -14.44 -12.89
N LYS A 157 -2.41 -13.62 -13.01
CA LYS A 157 -1.52 -13.27 -11.89
C LYS A 157 -1.42 -11.76 -11.69
N ALA A 158 -1.20 -11.36 -10.44
CA ALA A 158 -0.73 -10.04 -10.07
C ALA A 158 0.63 -10.12 -9.38
N TYR A 159 1.51 -9.18 -9.70
CA TYR A 159 2.82 -9.01 -9.11
C TYR A 159 2.88 -7.65 -8.43
N LEU A 160 3.05 -7.63 -7.11
CA LEU A 160 3.16 -6.41 -6.32
C LEU A 160 4.55 -6.32 -5.72
N ILE A 161 5.29 -5.25 -6.03
CA ILE A 161 6.57 -4.97 -5.39
C ILE A 161 6.32 -4.15 -4.14
N LEU A 162 6.68 -4.71 -2.98
CA LEU A 162 6.35 -4.19 -1.65
C LEU A 162 7.55 -4.26 -0.72
N GLY A 163 7.50 -3.48 0.34
CA GLY A 163 8.51 -3.53 1.41
C GLY A 163 7.86 -3.64 2.78
N ASP A 164 8.44 -4.48 3.63
CA ASP A 164 8.05 -4.53 5.03
C ASP A 164 8.44 -3.24 5.76
N SER A 165 7.82 -2.98 6.89
CA SER A 165 8.01 -1.77 7.68
C SER A 165 8.29 -2.09 9.15
N ALA A 166 8.90 -1.13 9.88
CA ALA A 166 9.09 -1.27 11.31
C ALA A 166 8.92 0.08 12.03
N PRO A 167 7.69 0.62 12.08
CA PRO A 167 7.40 1.85 12.79
C PRO A 167 7.71 1.70 14.28
N TYR A 168 8.47 2.63 14.82
CA TYR A 168 8.99 2.59 16.22
C TYR A 168 9.63 1.25 16.62
N GLY A 169 10.16 0.49 15.65
CA GLY A 169 10.83 -0.79 15.88
C GLY A 169 9.89 -1.99 16.02
N VAL A 170 8.61 -1.83 15.78
CA VAL A 170 7.66 -2.93 15.69
C VAL A 170 7.63 -3.42 14.25
N TYR A 171 8.03 -4.67 14.03
CA TYR A 171 8.01 -5.28 12.69
C TYR A 171 6.58 -5.48 12.21
N VAL A 172 6.28 -4.96 11.03
CA VAL A 172 5.01 -5.14 10.32
C VAL A 172 5.29 -5.91 9.04
N PRO A 173 4.92 -7.19 8.96
CA PRO A 173 5.12 -8.03 7.78
C PRO A 173 4.13 -7.65 6.66
N THR A 174 4.32 -6.46 6.08
CA THR A 174 3.38 -5.83 5.15
C THR A 174 3.04 -6.74 3.98
N THR A 175 4.06 -7.40 3.41
CA THR A 175 3.89 -8.27 2.24
C THR A 175 3.00 -9.48 2.57
N ARG A 176 3.22 -10.13 3.72
CA ARG A 176 2.42 -11.28 4.17
C ARG A 176 0.98 -10.85 4.47
N ILE A 177 0.80 -9.76 5.21
CA ILE A 177 -0.54 -9.26 5.54
C ILE A 177 -1.35 -8.95 4.29
N LEU A 178 -0.74 -8.38 3.25
CA LEU A 178 -1.44 -8.14 1.97
C LEU A 178 -1.76 -9.45 1.23
N GLY A 179 -0.91 -10.47 1.37
CA GLY A 179 -1.22 -11.83 0.90
C GLY A 179 -2.47 -12.40 1.58
N ASP A 180 -2.55 -12.31 2.91
CA ASP A 180 -3.71 -12.80 3.69
C ASP A 180 -4.99 -12.03 3.33
N ILE A 181 -4.90 -10.70 3.17
CA ILE A 181 -6.01 -9.86 2.70
C ILE A 181 -6.47 -10.30 1.30
N SER A 182 -5.54 -10.64 0.41
CA SER A 182 -5.91 -11.09 -0.94
C SER A 182 -6.71 -12.39 -0.93
N GLN A 183 -6.36 -13.33 -0.04
CA GLN A 183 -7.12 -14.58 0.11
C GLN A 183 -8.55 -14.33 0.58
N SER A 184 -8.79 -13.37 1.47
CA SER A 184 -10.15 -12.98 1.88
C SER A 184 -11.00 -12.42 0.74
N LEU A 185 -10.37 -11.92 -0.32
CA LEU A 185 -11.00 -11.39 -1.54
C LEU A 185 -11.22 -12.44 -2.63
N GLY A 186 -10.76 -13.68 -2.42
CA GLY A 186 -10.94 -14.80 -3.35
C GLY A 186 -9.71 -15.13 -4.21
N PHE A 187 -8.58 -14.46 -4.03
CA PHE A 187 -7.34 -14.96 -4.59
C PHE A 187 -6.99 -16.33 -3.99
N GLY A 188 -6.32 -17.17 -4.77
CA GLY A 188 -5.77 -18.44 -4.27
C GLY A 188 -4.52 -18.22 -3.40
N ASP A 189 -3.73 -19.28 -3.28
CA ASP A 189 -2.48 -19.19 -2.55
C ASP A 189 -1.54 -18.14 -3.19
N TYR A 190 -0.81 -17.44 -2.33
CA TYR A 190 0.15 -16.42 -2.74
C TYR A 190 1.59 -16.89 -2.51
N GLU A 191 2.50 -16.31 -3.26
CA GLU A 191 3.93 -16.53 -3.11
C GLU A 191 4.63 -15.21 -2.76
N ILE A 192 5.65 -15.27 -1.90
CA ILE A 192 6.51 -14.11 -1.58
C ILE A 192 7.93 -14.41 -2.04
N TYR A 193 8.44 -13.58 -2.94
CA TYR A 193 9.81 -13.65 -3.41
C TYR A 193 10.61 -12.46 -2.87
N LYS A 194 11.62 -12.72 -2.02
CA LYS A 194 12.50 -11.69 -1.49
C LYS A 194 13.47 -11.20 -2.57
N ILE A 195 13.41 -9.90 -2.88
CA ILE A 195 14.31 -9.26 -3.86
C ILE A 195 15.61 -8.86 -3.19
N ARG A 196 15.51 -8.15 -2.05
CA ARG A 196 16.67 -7.62 -1.32
C ARG A 196 16.35 -7.27 0.13
N GLU A 197 17.41 -7.11 0.92
CA GLU A 197 17.32 -6.51 2.25
C GLU A 197 17.23 -4.98 2.15
N ARG A 198 16.48 -4.39 3.08
CA ARG A 198 16.30 -2.94 3.20
C ARG A 198 16.89 -2.43 4.51
N GLY A 199 17.29 -1.17 4.51
CA GLY A 199 17.69 -0.48 5.75
C GLY A 199 19.14 -0.66 6.16
N ASN A 200 19.96 -1.43 5.44
CA ASN A 200 21.36 -1.68 5.79
C ASN A 200 22.20 -0.40 5.91
N LYS A 201 21.93 0.62 5.10
CA LYS A 201 22.63 1.93 5.16
C LYS A 201 22.46 2.66 6.50
N TRP A 202 21.50 2.25 7.32
CA TRP A 202 21.08 2.99 8.50
C TRP A 202 21.25 2.17 9.81
N LYS A 203 21.81 0.95 9.73
CA LYS A 203 21.96 0.04 10.88
C LYS A 203 22.76 0.67 12.04
N ASN A 204 23.64 1.64 11.77
CA ASN A 204 24.53 2.25 12.76
C ASN A 204 23.99 3.56 13.37
N LEU A 205 22.78 3.99 13.03
CA LEU A 205 22.22 5.20 13.62
C LEU A 205 21.59 4.90 15.00
N LYS A 206 22.04 5.60 16.04
CA LYS A 206 21.62 5.41 17.46
C LYS A 206 20.09 5.43 17.68
N ASN A 207 19.34 6.06 16.82
CA ASN A 207 17.88 6.25 16.95
C ASN A 207 17.06 5.29 16.08
N ARG A 208 17.70 4.32 15.40
CA ARG A 208 17.00 3.41 14.49
C ARG A 208 16.84 2.02 15.11
N HIS A 209 15.80 1.31 14.68
CA HIS A 209 15.59 -0.08 15.05
C HIS A 209 16.58 -1.00 14.30
N ASN A 210 16.90 -2.14 14.91
CA ASN A 210 17.72 -3.19 14.30
C ASN A 210 16.88 -4.29 13.62
N VAL A 211 15.61 -3.99 13.32
CA VAL A 211 14.73 -4.94 12.65
C VAL A 211 15.14 -5.08 11.18
N GLU A 212 15.37 -6.30 10.76
CA GLU A 212 15.64 -6.60 9.36
C GLU A 212 14.37 -6.42 8.53
N LEU A 213 14.49 -5.68 7.45
CA LEU A 213 13.39 -5.42 6.52
C LEU A 213 13.75 -5.97 5.15
N SER A 214 12.75 -6.42 4.41
CA SER A 214 12.90 -6.87 3.04
C SER A 214 12.07 -6.07 2.05
N GLU A 215 12.49 -6.09 0.82
CA GLU A 215 11.69 -5.73 -0.35
C GLU A 215 11.36 -7.02 -1.09
N ASN A 216 10.09 -7.20 -1.39
CA ASN A 216 9.56 -8.47 -1.85
C ASN A 216 8.67 -8.28 -3.07
N ILE A 217 8.53 -9.32 -3.88
CA ILE A 217 7.43 -9.46 -4.84
C ILE A 217 6.38 -10.37 -4.19
N LEU A 218 5.19 -9.84 -4.03
CA LEU A 218 4.00 -10.61 -3.70
C LEU A 218 3.34 -11.04 -5.02
N ILE A 219 3.18 -12.35 -5.20
CA ILE A 219 2.58 -12.94 -6.39
C ILE A 219 1.22 -13.50 -5.99
N LEU A 220 0.16 -12.93 -6.54
CA LEU A 220 -1.22 -13.34 -6.32
C LEU A 220 -1.73 -14.09 -7.56
N ARG A 221 -2.57 -15.11 -7.35
CA ARG A 221 -3.20 -15.88 -8.42
C ARG A 221 -4.72 -15.78 -8.27
N LYS A 222 -5.40 -15.39 -9.33
CA LYS A 222 -6.86 -15.51 -9.39
C LYS A 222 -7.21 -16.90 -9.88
N PRO A 223 -8.02 -17.70 -9.12
CA PRO A 223 -8.47 -19.02 -9.55
C PRO A 223 -9.27 -18.98 -10.85
#